data_36e84559fa27960f03807c7683784fdb
#
_entry.id   36e84559fa27960f03807c7683784fdb
#
_cell.length_a   1.000
_cell.length_b   1.000
_cell.length_c   1.000
_cell.angle_alpha   90.00
_cell.angle_beta   90.00
_cell.angle_gamma   90.00
#
_symmetry.space_group_name_H-M   'P 1'
#
loop_
_entity.id
_entity.type
_entity.pdbx_description
1 polymer ?
#
loop_
_entity_poly.entity_id
_entity_poly.type
_entity_poly.pdbx_seq_one_letter_code
_entity_poly.pdbx_strand_id
1 'polypeptide(L)'
;LLDRKGYAIKQWYKNMGEDENTQLADVVGIYSKMYPSDRRRMLDFFSKARVGEAKHFQGEMRIERPGEKGKWNWVRTNVVVNLFEPENGQIELIGVNYDITELKETEAMLIEAKEKAETADRLKSAFLANMSHEIRTPLNAIVGFSSLMGETGDMEEKRQYMAIIE
;
A
#
# COMPACT_ATOMS: atom_id res chain seq x y z
N LEU A 1 13.31 -24.57 29.98
CA LEU A 1 13.91 -24.49 28.63
C LEU A 1 13.05 -25.29 27.67
N LEU A 2 12.46 -24.65 26.66
CA LEU A 2 11.68 -25.31 25.61
C LEU A 2 12.67 -26.05 24.69
N ASP A 3 12.53 -27.37 24.56
CA ASP A 3 13.23 -28.14 23.57
C ASP A 3 12.60 -27.88 22.19
N ARG A 4 13.25 -27.08 21.35
CA ARG A 4 12.76 -26.70 20.03
C ARG A 4 13.44 -27.56 18.99
N LYS A 5 12.81 -28.67 18.61
CA LYS A 5 13.27 -29.54 17.55
C LYS A 5 12.46 -29.30 16.30
N GLY A 6 13.08 -29.38 15.15
CA GLY A 6 12.39 -29.22 13.89
C GLY A 6 13.32 -29.17 12.69
N TYR A 7 12.70 -29.02 11.53
CA TYR A 7 13.36 -28.93 10.25
C TYR A 7 12.82 -27.74 9.46
N ALA A 8 13.69 -26.99 8.82
CA ALA A 8 13.30 -25.96 7.88
C ALA A 8 14.14 -26.06 6.60
N ILE A 9 13.52 -25.77 5.47
CA ILE A 9 14.22 -25.75 4.18
C ILE A 9 15.03 -24.46 4.03
N LYS A 10 16.05 -24.47 3.17
CA LYS A 10 16.94 -23.31 2.92
C LYS A 10 16.16 -22.04 2.60
N GLN A 11 15.10 -22.14 1.79
CA GLN A 11 14.28 -20.99 1.43
C GLN A 11 13.60 -20.36 2.65
N TRP A 12 13.22 -21.14 3.65
CA TRP A 12 12.65 -20.61 4.90
C TRP A 12 13.65 -19.70 5.64
N TYR A 13 14.90 -20.15 5.80
CA TYR A 13 15.95 -19.34 6.42
C TYR A 13 16.19 -18.04 5.65
N LYS A 14 16.30 -18.13 4.32
CA LYS A 14 16.47 -16.96 3.46
C LYS A 14 15.33 -15.94 3.66
N ASN A 15 14.08 -16.41 3.66
CA ASN A 15 12.91 -15.53 3.87
C ASN A 15 12.91 -14.92 5.28
N MET A 16 13.47 -15.61 6.28
CA MET A 16 13.61 -15.10 7.64
C MET A 16 14.86 -14.23 7.85
N GLY A 17 15.61 -13.97 6.78
CA GLY A 17 16.85 -13.20 6.83
C GLY A 17 18.00 -13.91 7.55
N GLU A 18 17.91 -15.23 7.72
CA GLU A 18 18.87 -16.05 8.45
C GLU A 18 19.79 -16.82 7.51
N ASP A 19 20.96 -17.22 8.02
CA ASP A 19 21.86 -18.15 7.34
C ASP A 19 21.29 -19.58 7.39
N GLU A 20 21.45 -20.35 6.31
CA GLU A 20 20.95 -21.73 6.21
C GLU A 20 21.58 -22.70 7.22
N ASN A 21 22.72 -22.34 7.79
CA ASN A 21 23.39 -23.14 8.82
C ASN A 21 22.98 -22.74 10.25
N THR A 22 22.14 -21.72 10.42
CA THR A 22 21.64 -21.31 11.73
C THR A 22 20.76 -22.43 12.32
N GLN A 23 20.94 -22.72 13.60
CA GLN A 23 20.07 -23.70 14.27
C GLN A 23 18.63 -23.17 14.34
N LEU A 24 17.66 -24.01 13.98
CA LEU A 24 16.25 -23.62 14.00
C LEU A 24 15.82 -23.11 15.39
N ALA A 25 16.33 -23.70 16.45
CA ALA A 25 16.07 -23.31 17.83
C ALA A 25 16.49 -21.87 18.17
N ASP A 26 17.47 -21.32 17.44
CA ASP A 26 17.97 -19.97 17.61
C ASP A 26 17.10 -18.93 16.89
N VAL A 27 16.25 -19.37 15.96
CA VAL A 27 15.35 -18.50 15.18
C VAL A 27 13.93 -18.57 15.70
N VAL A 28 13.38 -19.77 15.78
CA VAL A 28 11.95 -19.97 16.15
C VAL A 28 11.71 -19.58 17.59
N GLY A 29 10.74 -18.67 17.78
CA GLY A 29 10.38 -18.14 19.10
C GLY A 29 11.31 -17.02 19.60
N ILE A 30 12.36 -16.67 18.83
CA ILE A 30 13.21 -15.51 19.07
C ILE A 30 12.91 -14.42 18.05
N TYR A 31 12.98 -14.77 16.75
CA TYR A 31 12.66 -13.88 15.63
C TYR A 31 13.32 -12.50 15.73
N SER A 32 14.64 -12.48 15.98
CA SER A 32 15.41 -11.27 16.25
C SER A 32 15.37 -10.25 15.11
N LYS A 33 15.28 -10.73 13.87
CA LYS A 33 15.23 -9.91 12.65
C LYS A 33 13.82 -9.51 12.22
N MET A 34 12.80 -9.92 12.96
CA MET A 34 11.42 -9.55 12.69
C MET A 34 11.11 -8.16 13.26
N TYR A 35 10.32 -7.38 12.53
CA TYR A 35 9.88 -6.07 13.00
C TYR A 35 9.14 -6.19 14.36
N PRO A 36 9.38 -5.27 15.32
CA PRO A 36 8.95 -5.46 16.71
C PRO A 36 7.46 -5.77 16.90
N SER A 37 6.55 -5.10 16.18
CA SER A 37 5.12 -5.38 16.31
C SER A 37 4.73 -6.74 15.72
N ASP A 38 5.37 -7.14 14.62
CA ASP A 38 5.10 -8.40 13.94
C ASP A 38 5.64 -9.57 14.78
N ARG A 39 6.82 -9.39 15.36
CA ARG A 39 7.41 -10.31 16.34
C ARG A 39 6.48 -10.55 17.53
N ARG A 40 5.89 -9.49 18.08
CA ARG A 40 4.95 -9.60 19.21
C ARG A 40 3.73 -10.44 18.85
N ARG A 41 3.17 -10.23 17.65
CA ARG A 41 2.03 -11.03 17.15
C ARG A 41 2.38 -12.51 17.00
N MET A 42 3.56 -12.81 16.50
CA MET A 42 4.03 -14.18 16.36
C MET A 42 4.26 -14.86 17.73
N LEU A 43 4.87 -14.17 18.68
CA LEU A 43 5.10 -14.69 20.03
C LEU A 43 3.79 -14.86 20.81
N ASP A 44 2.80 -13.99 20.64
CA ASP A 44 1.47 -14.14 21.20
C ASP A 44 0.77 -15.39 20.65
N PHE A 45 0.85 -15.64 19.34
CA PHE A 45 0.36 -16.88 18.76
C PHE A 45 0.98 -18.12 19.41
N PHE A 46 2.31 -18.16 19.55
CA PHE A 46 2.98 -19.30 20.21
C PHE A 46 2.54 -19.50 21.64
N SER A 47 2.35 -18.42 22.40
CA SER A 47 1.86 -18.48 23.78
C SER A 47 0.46 -19.12 23.84
N LYS A 48 -0.44 -18.71 22.95
CA LYS A 48 -1.80 -19.23 22.85
C LYS A 48 -1.85 -20.67 22.32
N ALA A 49 -1.03 -20.99 21.34
CA ALA A 49 -0.94 -22.34 20.77
C ALA A 49 -0.51 -23.37 21.85
N ARG A 50 0.39 -22.99 22.73
CA ARG A 50 0.89 -23.86 23.83
C ARG A 50 -0.17 -24.22 24.87
N VAL A 51 -1.21 -23.45 25.00
CA VAL A 51 -2.35 -23.72 25.91
C VAL A 51 -3.61 -24.15 25.17
N GLY A 52 -3.49 -24.42 23.85
CA GLY A 52 -4.58 -24.88 23.01
C GLY A 52 -5.57 -23.81 22.58
N GLU A 53 -5.31 -22.54 22.89
CA GLU A 53 -6.20 -21.42 22.56
C GLU A 53 -6.08 -20.95 21.10
N ALA A 54 -4.97 -21.27 20.42
CA ALA A 54 -4.77 -20.95 19.01
C ALA A 54 -4.35 -22.18 18.21
N LYS A 55 -4.98 -22.38 17.06
CA LYS A 55 -4.72 -23.52 16.17
C LYS A 55 -4.03 -23.15 14.88
N HIS A 56 -4.11 -21.91 14.46
CA HIS A 56 -3.46 -21.43 13.25
C HIS A 56 -3.06 -19.96 13.39
N PHE A 57 -2.07 -19.57 12.62
CA PHE A 57 -1.64 -18.21 12.44
C PHE A 57 -1.48 -17.92 10.95
N GLN A 58 -1.99 -16.78 10.51
CA GLN A 58 -1.75 -16.23 9.18
C GLN A 58 -1.46 -14.74 9.31
N GLY A 59 -0.37 -14.30 8.69
CA GLY A 59 -0.02 -12.89 8.72
C GLY A 59 1.11 -12.53 7.78
N GLU A 60 1.20 -11.25 7.51
CA GLU A 60 2.33 -10.63 6.81
C GLU A 60 3.27 -10.04 7.86
N MET A 61 4.56 -10.33 7.70
CA MET A 61 5.63 -9.99 8.63
C MET A 61 6.72 -9.23 7.90
N ARG A 62 7.32 -8.28 8.56
CA ARG A 62 8.49 -7.57 8.08
C ARG A 62 9.73 -8.17 8.69
N ILE A 63 10.64 -8.61 7.83
CA ILE A 63 11.93 -9.19 8.20
C ILE A 63 13.02 -8.22 7.75
N GLU A 64 13.97 -7.90 8.62
CA GLU A 64 15.06 -6.99 8.30
C GLU A 64 15.88 -7.55 7.14
N ARG A 65 16.13 -6.70 6.14
CA ARG A 65 16.88 -7.08 4.94
C ARG A 65 18.35 -7.31 5.30
N PRO A 66 18.93 -8.46 4.97
CA PRO A 66 20.32 -8.74 5.27
C PRO A 66 21.26 -7.64 4.75
N GLY A 67 22.08 -7.08 5.63
CA GLY A 67 23.04 -6.02 5.29
C GLY A 67 22.46 -4.61 5.11
N GLU A 68 21.15 -4.42 5.22
CA GLU A 68 20.50 -3.13 5.01
C GLU A 68 19.63 -2.74 6.21
N LYS A 69 20.27 -2.28 7.27
CA LYS A 69 19.57 -1.89 8.52
C LYS A 69 18.44 -0.90 8.27
N GLY A 70 17.27 -1.22 8.80
CA GLY A 70 16.07 -0.38 8.67
C GLY A 70 15.27 -0.59 7.38
N LYS A 71 15.72 -1.46 6.48
CA LYS A 71 14.95 -1.92 5.33
C LYS A 71 14.35 -3.29 5.59
N TRP A 72 13.17 -3.53 5.03
CA TRP A 72 12.35 -4.67 5.35
C TRP A 72 11.94 -5.44 4.10
N ASN A 73 12.06 -6.75 4.16
CA ASN A 73 11.38 -7.67 3.26
C ASN A 73 10.03 -8.04 3.86
N TRP A 74 9.03 -8.27 3.01
CA TRP A 74 7.72 -8.73 3.42
C TRP A 74 7.60 -10.23 3.24
N VAL A 75 7.22 -10.92 4.30
CA VAL A 75 7.05 -12.37 4.30
C VAL A 75 5.65 -12.70 4.77
N ARG A 76 4.89 -13.43 3.95
CA ARG A 76 3.61 -14.00 4.34
C ARG A 76 3.86 -15.33 5.01
N THR A 77 3.35 -15.48 6.23
CA THR A 77 3.56 -16.65 7.07
C THR A 77 2.24 -17.30 7.42
N ASN A 78 2.14 -18.61 7.20
CA ASN A 78 1.03 -19.44 7.65
C ASN A 78 1.60 -20.54 8.53
N VAL A 79 1.04 -20.69 9.74
CA VAL A 79 1.44 -21.73 10.70
C VAL A 79 0.18 -22.41 11.22
N VAL A 80 0.20 -23.72 11.30
CA VAL A 80 -0.87 -24.52 11.90
C VAL A 80 -0.31 -25.38 13.03
N VAL A 81 -1.11 -25.59 14.06
CA VAL A 81 -0.83 -26.57 15.12
C VAL A 81 -1.26 -27.93 14.58
N ASN A 82 -0.28 -28.79 14.29
CA ASN A 82 -0.52 -30.14 13.78
C ASN A 82 -0.80 -31.13 14.92
N LEU A 83 -0.12 -30.99 16.04
CA LEU A 83 -0.29 -31.77 17.24
C LEU A 83 -0.33 -30.87 18.47
N PHE A 84 -1.24 -31.16 19.39
CA PHE A 84 -1.29 -30.51 20.70
C PHE A 84 -1.52 -31.58 21.77
N GLU A 85 -0.54 -31.76 22.64
CA GLU A 85 -0.59 -32.72 23.74
C GLU A 85 -0.43 -31.98 25.08
N PRO A 86 -1.54 -31.62 25.73
CA PRO A 86 -1.50 -30.83 26.97
C PRO A 86 -0.84 -31.54 28.14
N GLU A 87 -0.90 -32.90 28.16
CA GLU A 87 -0.37 -33.71 29.26
C GLU A 87 1.16 -33.64 29.37
N ASN A 88 1.86 -33.58 28.25
CA ASN A 88 3.33 -33.46 28.20
C ASN A 88 3.81 -32.08 27.72
N GLY A 89 2.89 -31.16 27.44
CA GLY A 89 3.17 -29.80 26.98
C GLY A 89 3.79 -29.74 25.58
N GLN A 90 3.63 -30.79 24.78
CA GLN A 90 4.17 -30.88 23.44
C GLN A 90 3.22 -30.24 22.42
N ILE A 91 3.77 -29.40 21.55
CA ILE A 91 3.08 -28.90 20.37
C ILE A 91 3.94 -29.17 19.14
N GLU A 92 3.31 -29.57 18.06
CA GLU A 92 3.92 -29.65 16.74
C GLU A 92 3.30 -28.59 15.84
N LEU A 93 4.16 -27.83 15.18
CA LEU A 93 3.76 -26.74 14.29
C LEU A 93 4.27 -27.02 12.88
N ILE A 94 3.39 -26.85 11.91
CA ILE A 94 3.76 -26.87 10.50
C ILE A 94 3.54 -25.45 9.95
N GLY A 95 4.55 -24.90 9.29
CA GLY A 95 4.48 -23.54 8.75
C GLY A 95 5.11 -23.42 7.39
N VAL A 96 4.55 -22.50 6.61
CA VAL A 96 5.12 -22.07 5.33
C VAL A 96 5.25 -20.55 5.33
N ASN A 97 6.28 -20.07 4.67
CA ASN A 97 6.46 -18.64 4.44
C ASN A 97 6.78 -18.37 2.97
N TYR A 98 6.34 -17.23 2.50
CA TYR A 98 6.56 -16.74 1.14
C TYR A 98 7.09 -15.33 1.20
N ASP A 99 8.15 -15.06 0.45
CA ASP A 99 8.58 -13.68 0.20
C ASP A 99 7.55 -13.01 -0.73
N ILE A 100 6.97 -11.92 -0.25
CA ILE A 100 5.98 -11.11 -0.96
C ILE A 100 6.48 -9.67 -1.15
N THR A 101 7.78 -9.45 -1.03
CA THR A 101 8.39 -8.11 -1.09
C THR A 101 8.12 -7.45 -2.43
N GLU A 102 8.39 -8.15 -3.54
CA GLU A 102 8.13 -7.66 -4.90
C GLU A 102 6.64 -7.33 -5.12
N LEU A 103 5.76 -8.17 -4.59
CA LEU A 103 4.31 -7.93 -4.64
C LEU A 103 3.95 -6.62 -3.92
N LYS A 104 4.49 -6.40 -2.72
CA LYS A 104 4.24 -5.18 -1.93
C LYS A 104 4.83 -3.92 -2.57
N GLU A 105 6.02 -4.03 -3.14
CA GLU A 105 6.65 -2.93 -3.87
C GLU A 105 5.83 -2.56 -5.13
N THR A 106 5.36 -3.57 -5.87
CA THR A 106 4.50 -3.35 -7.05
C THR A 106 3.15 -2.75 -6.66
N GLU A 107 2.51 -3.23 -5.60
CA GLU A 107 1.26 -2.68 -5.08
C GLU A 107 1.41 -1.21 -4.71
N ALA A 108 2.49 -0.85 -4.00
CA ALA A 108 2.78 0.53 -3.63
C ALA A 108 2.98 1.44 -4.84
N MET A 109 3.75 0.99 -5.84
CA MET A 109 3.95 1.74 -7.10
C MET A 109 2.64 1.95 -7.87
N LEU A 110 1.78 0.94 -7.90
CA LEU A 110 0.48 1.03 -8.56
C LEU A 110 -0.45 2.05 -7.87
N ILE A 111 -0.48 2.04 -6.54
CA ILE A 111 -1.25 3.01 -5.75
C ILE A 111 -0.76 4.44 -6.05
N GLU A 112 0.55 4.67 -6.01
CA GLU A 112 1.14 5.98 -6.31
C GLU A 112 0.83 6.45 -7.74
N ALA A 113 0.94 5.56 -8.73
CA ALA A 113 0.63 5.87 -10.11
C ALA A 113 -0.86 6.22 -10.30
N LYS A 114 -1.75 5.49 -9.62
CA LYS A 114 -3.19 5.76 -9.63
C LYS A 114 -3.49 7.14 -9.04
N GLU A 115 -2.95 7.47 -7.88
CA GLU A 115 -3.17 8.77 -7.22
C GLU A 115 -2.69 9.94 -8.09
N LYS A 116 -1.54 9.79 -8.76
CA LYS A 116 -1.03 10.79 -9.72
C LYS A 116 -1.97 10.95 -10.91
N ALA A 117 -2.48 9.87 -11.48
CA ALA A 117 -3.41 9.90 -12.60
C ALA A 117 -4.74 10.57 -12.21
N GLU A 118 -5.32 10.22 -11.07
CA GLU A 118 -6.56 10.82 -10.55
C GLU A 118 -6.40 12.31 -10.26
N THR A 119 -5.24 12.72 -9.77
CA THR A 119 -4.92 14.13 -9.51
C THR A 119 -4.82 14.91 -10.83
N ALA A 120 -4.12 14.36 -11.82
CA ALA A 120 -3.98 14.97 -13.13
C ALA A 120 -5.34 15.12 -13.85
N ASP A 121 -6.20 14.11 -13.76
CA ASP A 121 -7.55 14.15 -14.36
C ASP A 121 -8.45 15.22 -13.70
N ARG A 122 -8.36 15.32 -12.37
CA ARG A 122 -9.07 16.37 -11.61
C ARG A 122 -8.63 17.77 -11.99
N LEU A 123 -7.31 17.99 -12.12
CA LEU A 123 -6.75 19.27 -12.55
C LEU A 123 -7.15 19.62 -13.98
N LYS A 124 -7.12 18.65 -14.89
CA LYS A 124 -7.58 18.80 -16.28
C LYS A 124 -9.06 19.20 -16.35
N SER A 125 -9.90 18.53 -15.58
CA SER A 125 -11.34 18.82 -15.56
C SER A 125 -11.64 20.21 -15.01
N ALA A 126 -10.98 20.60 -13.92
CA ALA A 126 -11.10 21.95 -13.35
C ALA A 126 -10.59 23.04 -14.32
N PHE A 127 -9.47 22.78 -14.99
CA PHE A 127 -8.92 23.69 -16.01
C PHE A 127 -9.91 23.89 -17.16
N LEU A 128 -10.49 22.81 -17.73
CA LEU A 128 -11.44 22.88 -18.82
C LEU A 128 -12.73 23.62 -18.42
N ALA A 129 -13.23 23.38 -17.18
CA ALA A 129 -14.38 24.08 -16.66
C ALA A 129 -14.12 25.59 -16.55
N ASN A 130 -13.00 26.00 -15.96
CA ASN A 130 -12.63 27.39 -15.81
C ASN A 130 -12.42 28.07 -17.17
N MET A 131 -11.67 27.43 -18.09
CA MET A 131 -11.46 27.95 -19.45
C MET A 131 -12.78 28.13 -20.21
N SER A 132 -13.72 27.19 -20.06
CA SER A 132 -15.04 27.33 -20.69
C SER A 132 -15.79 28.56 -20.20
N HIS A 133 -15.71 28.88 -18.92
CA HIS A 133 -16.30 30.09 -18.35
C HIS A 133 -15.57 31.35 -18.80
N GLU A 134 -14.24 31.36 -18.78
CA GLU A 134 -13.44 32.52 -19.17
C GLU A 134 -13.54 32.85 -20.67
N ILE A 135 -13.77 31.85 -21.52
CA ILE A 135 -14.01 32.06 -22.96
C ILE A 135 -15.45 32.46 -23.22
N ARG A 136 -16.44 31.90 -22.53
CA ARG A 136 -17.86 32.18 -22.75
C ARG A 136 -18.22 33.64 -22.47
N THR A 137 -17.65 34.23 -21.43
CA THR A 137 -17.95 35.59 -21.00
C THR A 137 -17.61 36.62 -22.09
N PRO A 138 -16.37 36.73 -22.62
CA PRO A 138 -16.06 37.67 -23.68
C PRO A 138 -16.78 37.30 -24.99
N LEU A 139 -16.94 36.03 -25.29
CA LEU A 139 -17.66 35.59 -26.49
C LEU A 139 -19.14 36.06 -26.49
N ASN A 140 -19.83 35.91 -25.35
CA ASN A 140 -21.19 36.38 -25.20
C ASN A 140 -21.28 37.91 -25.29
N ALA A 141 -20.30 38.63 -24.77
CA ALA A 141 -20.23 40.10 -24.92
C ALA A 141 -20.08 40.49 -26.39
N ILE A 142 -19.13 39.86 -27.12
CA ILE A 142 -18.94 40.10 -28.55
C ILE A 142 -20.20 39.82 -29.35
N VAL A 143 -20.83 38.67 -29.14
CA VAL A 143 -22.07 38.29 -29.85
C VAL A 143 -23.21 39.26 -29.51
N GLY A 144 -23.37 39.60 -28.22
CA GLY A 144 -24.44 40.51 -27.76
C GLY A 144 -24.31 41.93 -28.37
N PHE A 145 -23.10 42.52 -28.25
CA PHE A 145 -22.87 43.83 -28.80
C PHE A 145 -22.91 43.87 -30.34
N SER A 146 -22.44 42.79 -30.99
CA SER A 146 -22.56 42.66 -32.45
C SER A 146 -24.05 42.61 -32.90
N SER A 147 -24.91 41.93 -32.16
CA SER A 147 -26.35 41.94 -32.45
C SER A 147 -26.98 43.30 -32.27
N LEU A 148 -26.64 44.00 -31.17
CA LEU A 148 -27.15 45.37 -30.91
C LEU A 148 -26.67 46.36 -31.99
N MET A 149 -25.43 46.24 -32.48
CA MET A 149 -24.94 47.04 -33.61
C MET A 149 -25.71 46.81 -34.91
N GLY A 150 -26.25 45.58 -35.08
CA GLY A 150 -27.09 45.28 -36.25
C GLY A 150 -28.50 45.88 -36.16
N GLU A 151 -29.01 46.06 -34.96
CA GLU A 151 -30.38 46.53 -34.73
C GLU A 151 -30.51 48.05 -34.62
N THR A 152 -29.45 48.75 -34.09
CA THR A 152 -29.50 50.21 -33.95
C THR A 152 -29.19 50.93 -35.23
N GLY A 153 -29.97 52.01 -35.50
CA GLY A 153 -29.68 52.99 -36.56
C GLY A 153 -28.76 54.13 -36.12
N ASP A 154 -28.45 54.28 -34.84
CA ASP A 154 -27.69 55.38 -34.28
C ASP A 154 -26.16 55.10 -34.41
N MET A 155 -25.48 56.04 -35.08
CA MET A 155 -24.02 55.93 -35.31
C MET A 155 -23.18 56.12 -34.04
N GLU A 156 -23.71 56.83 -33.04
CA GLU A 156 -22.99 57.03 -31.78
C GLU A 156 -23.08 55.79 -30.90
N GLU A 157 -24.24 55.13 -30.84
CA GLU A 157 -24.40 53.84 -30.18
C GLU A 157 -23.54 52.75 -30.81
N LYS A 158 -23.42 52.71 -32.16
CA LYS A 158 -22.57 51.77 -32.86
C LYS A 158 -21.08 51.94 -32.47
N ARG A 159 -20.61 53.19 -32.32
CA ARG A 159 -19.24 53.44 -31.89
C ARG A 159 -18.98 52.95 -30.44
N GLN A 160 -19.96 53.19 -29.55
CA GLN A 160 -19.85 52.74 -28.17
C GLN A 160 -19.80 51.20 -28.07
N TYR A 161 -20.63 50.46 -28.82
CA TYR A 161 -20.59 49.01 -28.84
C TYR A 161 -19.31 48.46 -29.42
N MET A 162 -18.77 49.12 -30.46
CA MET A 162 -17.48 48.73 -31.08
C MET A 162 -16.33 48.89 -30.11
N ALA A 163 -16.28 49.94 -29.30
CA ALA A 163 -15.26 50.19 -28.31
C ALA A 163 -15.30 49.19 -27.11
N ILE A 164 -16.41 48.51 -26.94
CA ILE A 164 -16.51 47.45 -25.90
C ILE A 164 -16.03 46.08 -26.45
N ILE A 165 -16.13 45.88 -27.77
CA ILE A 165 -15.72 44.62 -28.42
C ILE A 165 -14.18 44.58 -28.69
N GLU A 166 -13.56 45.72 -28.92
CA GLU A 166 -12.10 45.86 -29.07
C GLU A 166 -11.35 45.65 -27.74
#